data_bef1134589af16c366c79ff81b6ad9f0
#
_entry.id   bef1134589af16c366c79ff81b6ad9f0
#
_cell.length_a   1.000
_cell.length_b   1.000
_cell.length_c   1.000
_cell.angle_alpha   90.00
_cell.angle_beta   90.00
_cell.angle_gamma   90.00
#
_symmetry.space_group_name_H-M   'P 1'
#
loop_
_entity.id
_entity.type
_entity.pdbx_description
1 polymer ?
#
loop_
_entity_poly.entity_id
_entity_poly.type
_entity_poly.pdbx_seq_one_letter_code
_entity_poly.pdbx_strand_id
1 'polypeptide(L)'
;MNTAQHVGSLTYSGVVSAALSPNGKEILLKTYIGIQHFSRASGESISDALKKKFTNVHYVREPLGESISFAIDSSGFFTLSEKGFATSVNLYFYPKK
;
A
#
# COMPACT_ATOMS: atom_id res chain seq x y z
N MET A 1 22.63 -13.16 5.49
CA MET A 1 21.84 -12.20 6.31
C MET A 1 21.57 -10.94 5.51
N ASN A 2 20.34 -10.50 5.51
CA ASN A 2 19.97 -9.28 4.82
C ASN A 2 20.10 -8.08 5.75
N THR A 3 20.55 -6.96 5.19
CA THR A 3 20.66 -5.71 5.93
C THR A 3 19.59 -4.75 5.45
N ALA A 4 18.82 -4.18 6.36
CA ALA A 4 17.83 -3.16 6.01
C ALA A 4 18.54 -1.86 5.66
N GLN A 5 18.07 -1.20 4.62
CA GLN A 5 18.59 0.10 4.19
C GLN A 5 17.48 1.15 4.36
N HIS A 6 17.78 2.24 5.05
CA HIS A 6 16.88 3.36 5.18
C HIS A 6 16.91 4.17 3.88
N VAL A 7 15.76 4.23 3.17
CA VAL A 7 15.69 4.89 1.85
C VAL A 7 15.04 6.27 1.92
N GLY A 8 14.43 6.65 3.03
CA GLY A 8 13.80 7.96 3.19
C GLY A 8 12.82 7.99 4.34
N SER A 9 12.27 9.17 4.60
CA SER A 9 11.25 9.39 5.61
C SER A 9 10.06 10.11 4.99
N LEU A 10 8.85 9.79 5.47
CA LEU A 10 7.62 10.42 5.03
C LEU A 10 7.23 11.52 6.00
N THR A 11 6.61 12.59 5.47
CA THR A 11 6.20 13.73 6.28
C THR A 11 4.83 13.53 6.95
N TYR A 12 4.11 12.48 6.60
CA TYR A 12 2.82 12.17 7.20
C TYR A 12 2.90 10.90 8.04
N SER A 13 1.97 10.79 8.98
CA SER A 13 1.92 9.68 9.94
C SER A 13 0.72 8.76 9.65
N GLY A 14 0.64 7.67 10.40
CA GLY A 14 -0.48 6.76 10.30
C GLY A 14 -0.37 5.73 9.18
N VAL A 15 0.80 5.57 8.58
CA VAL A 15 1.04 4.52 7.60
C VAL A 15 1.16 3.18 8.33
N VAL A 16 0.30 2.24 7.97
CA VAL A 16 0.25 0.91 8.61
C VAL A 16 0.77 -0.19 7.70
N SER A 17 0.80 0.02 6.37
CA SER A 17 1.28 -0.98 5.42
C SER A 17 1.64 -0.33 4.10
N ALA A 18 2.52 -0.99 3.36
CA ALA A 18 2.94 -0.53 2.04
C ALA A 18 3.15 -1.74 1.14
N ALA A 19 2.95 -1.54 -0.16
CA ALA A 19 3.18 -2.57 -1.17
C ALA A 19 3.77 -1.97 -2.43
N LEU A 20 4.70 -2.70 -3.04
CA LEU A 20 5.29 -2.37 -4.34
C LEU A 20 4.76 -3.38 -5.34
N SER A 21 4.29 -2.91 -6.51
CA SER A 21 3.81 -3.81 -7.55
C SER A 21 4.94 -4.72 -8.07
N PRO A 22 4.61 -5.90 -8.62
CA PRO A 22 5.63 -6.83 -9.13
C PRO A 22 6.56 -6.23 -10.17
N ASN A 23 6.06 -5.30 -11.00
CA ASN A 23 6.90 -4.61 -11.98
C ASN A 23 7.63 -3.39 -11.42
N GLY A 24 7.43 -3.06 -10.15
CA GLY A 24 8.10 -1.94 -9.49
C GLY A 24 7.60 -0.56 -9.86
N LYS A 25 6.52 -0.44 -10.63
CA LYS A 25 6.04 0.84 -11.16
C LYS A 25 4.94 1.49 -10.33
N GLU A 26 4.39 0.78 -9.36
CA GLU A 26 3.30 1.28 -8.54
C GLU A 26 3.58 1.02 -7.07
N ILE A 27 3.24 1.99 -6.22
CA ILE A 27 3.38 1.88 -4.77
C ILE A 27 2.03 2.19 -4.15
N LEU A 28 1.61 1.36 -3.21
CA LEU A 28 0.43 1.61 -2.40
C LEU A 28 0.86 1.80 -0.95
N LEU A 29 0.37 2.88 -0.33
CA LEU A 29 0.50 3.09 1.11
C LEU A 29 -0.88 3.02 1.74
N LYS A 30 -1.04 2.16 2.73
CA LYS A 30 -2.26 2.10 3.50
C LYS A 30 -2.07 2.90 4.78
N THR A 31 -3.01 3.82 5.03
CA THR A 31 -3.05 4.61 6.26
C THR A 31 -4.30 4.23 7.04
N TYR A 32 -4.46 4.81 8.24
CA TYR A 32 -5.69 4.60 9.03
C TYR A 32 -6.94 5.12 8.32
N ILE A 33 -6.80 6.09 7.43
CA ILE A 33 -7.95 6.76 6.81
C ILE A 33 -8.09 6.48 5.32
N GLY A 34 -7.11 5.85 4.67
CA GLY A 34 -7.20 5.63 3.24
C GLY A 34 -6.04 4.85 2.65
N ILE A 35 -6.11 4.70 1.35
CA ILE A 35 -5.06 4.08 0.54
C ILE A 35 -4.59 5.11 -0.48
N GLN A 36 -3.28 5.31 -0.54
CA GLN A 36 -2.63 6.26 -1.44
C GLN A 36 -1.85 5.50 -2.50
N HIS A 37 -2.05 5.85 -3.75
CA HIS A 37 -1.37 5.25 -4.90
C HIS A 37 -0.35 6.22 -5.47
N PHE A 38 0.87 5.72 -5.69
CA PHE A 38 1.97 6.45 -6.30
C PHE A 38 2.44 5.71 -7.54
N SER A 39 2.75 6.45 -8.60
CA SER A 39 3.40 5.90 -9.79
C SER A 39 4.90 6.12 -9.70
N ARG A 40 5.66 5.13 -10.15
CA ARG A 40 7.12 5.20 -10.17
C ARG A 40 7.62 5.07 -11.59
N ALA A 41 8.37 6.08 -12.04
CA ALA A 41 8.96 6.08 -13.37
C ALA A 41 10.14 5.10 -13.44
N SER A 42 10.46 4.66 -14.65
CA SER A 42 11.62 3.80 -14.87
C SER A 42 12.89 4.55 -14.42
N GLY A 43 13.68 3.89 -13.56
CA GLY A 43 14.90 4.49 -13.01
C GLY A 43 14.68 5.45 -11.84
N GLU A 44 13.42 5.76 -11.48
CA GLU A 44 13.12 6.62 -10.35
C GLU A 44 13.28 5.85 -9.03
N SER A 45 13.88 6.48 -8.01
CA SER A 45 13.98 5.86 -6.70
C SER A 45 12.61 5.80 -6.03
N ILE A 46 12.43 4.87 -5.10
CA ILE A 46 11.21 4.79 -4.29
C ILE A 46 11.01 6.08 -3.48
N SER A 47 12.09 6.59 -2.90
CA SER A 47 12.05 7.83 -2.13
C SER A 47 11.52 9.00 -2.97
N ASP A 48 11.98 9.14 -4.21
CA ASP A 48 11.52 10.22 -5.09
C ASP A 48 10.07 10.01 -5.52
N ALA A 49 9.67 8.76 -5.80
CA ALA A 49 8.29 8.45 -6.16
C ALA A 49 7.32 8.83 -5.04
N LEU A 50 7.68 8.60 -3.78
CA LEU A 50 6.83 8.91 -2.64
C LEU A 50 6.74 10.40 -2.32
N LYS A 51 7.56 11.24 -2.93
CA LYS A 51 7.48 12.69 -2.80
C LYS A 51 6.52 13.32 -3.79
N LYS A 52 6.10 12.58 -4.81
CA LYS A 52 5.16 13.06 -5.82
C LYS A 52 3.73 13.04 -5.30
N LYS A 53 2.83 13.65 -6.06
CA LYS A 53 1.40 13.58 -5.80
C LYS A 53 0.92 12.13 -5.84
N PHE A 54 0.03 11.78 -4.92
CA PHE A 54 -0.62 10.48 -4.90
C PHE A 54 -2.08 10.60 -5.31
N THR A 55 -2.67 9.47 -5.70
CA THR A 55 -4.09 9.33 -5.96
C THR A 55 -4.72 8.55 -4.82
N ASN A 56 -5.86 9.01 -4.31
CA ASN A 56 -6.64 8.26 -3.33
C ASN A 56 -7.34 7.11 -4.01
N VAL A 57 -7.22 5.91 -3.43
CA VAL A 57 -7.86 4.71 -3.96
C VAL A 57 -9.13 4.43 -3.16
N HIS A 58 -10.24 4.22 -3.88
CA HIS A 58 -11.50 3.83 -3.23
C HIS A 58 -11.38 2.41 -2.66
N TYR A 59 -11.79 2.23 -1.42
CA TYR A 59 -11.76 0.93 -0.76
C TYR A 59 -12.83 0.82 0.32
N VAL A 60 -13.14 -0.41 0.72
CA VAL A 60 -14.02 -0.66 1.86
C VAL A 60 -13.24 -0.36 3.14
N ARG A 61 -13.71 0.61 3.91
CA ARG A 61 -13.06 0.97 5.17
C ARG A 61 -13.25 -0.16 6.19
N GLU A 62 -12.15 -0.56 6.77
CA GLU A 62 -12.13 -1.64 7.76
C GLU A 62 -11.57 -1.12 9.08
N PRO A 63 -12.21 -1.44 10.22
CA PRO A 63 -11.56 -1.24 11.51
C PRO A 63 -10.28 -2.06 11.55
N LEU A 64 -9.17 -1.47 11.96
CA LEU A 64 -7.90 -2.19 12.10
C LEU A 64 -7.44 -2.88 10.80
N GLY A 65 -7.65 -2.23 9.65
CA GLY A 65 -7.08 -2.71 8.39
C GLY A 65 -5.56 -2.62 8.45
N GLU A 66 -4.86 -3.76 8.35
CA GLU A 66 -3.44 -3.85 8.69
C GLU A 66 -2.53 -4.08 7.49
N SER A 67 -3.01 -4.72 6.42
CA SER A 67 -2.15 -5.18 5.34
C SER A 67 -2.67 -4.80 3.98
N ILE A 68 -1.73 -4.53 3.07
CA ILE A 68 -2.01 -4.34 1.66
C ILE A 68 -0.95 -5.09 0.84
N SER A 69 -1.36 -5.70 -0.26
CA SER A 69 -0.45 -6.44 -1.14
C SER A 69 -0.97 -6.43 -2.57
N PHE A 70 -0.07 -6.27 -3.54
CA PHE A 70 -0.44 -6.43 -4.95
C PHE A 70 -0.65 -7.91 -5.30
N ALA A 71 -1.57 -8.17 -6.24
CA ALA A 71 -1.63 -9.46 -6.90
C ALA A 71 -0.36 -9.65 -7.73
N ILE A 72 0.09 -10.90 -7.83
CA ILE A 72 1.37 -11.22 -8.49
C ILE A 72 1.38 -10.86 -9.98
N ASP A 73 0.21 -10.84 -10.60
CA ASP A 73 0.06 -10.46 -12.02
C ASP A 73 -0.30 -8.98 -12.19
N SER A 74 -0.27 -8.19 -11.13
CA SER A 74 -0.63 -6.77 -11.12
C SER A 74 -2.07 -6.47 -11.51
N SER A 75 -2.97 -7.46 -11.45
CA SER A 75 -4.40 -7.30 -11.80
C SER A 75 -5.17 -6.47 -10.77
N GLY A 76 -4.61 -6.25 -9.61
CA GLY A 76 -5.23 -5.50 -8.53
C GLY A 76 -4.46 -5.65 -7.25
N PHE A 77 -5.11 -5.40 -6.14
CA PHE A 77 -4.47 -5.52 -4.83
C PHE A 77 -5.44 -6.12 -3.81
N PHE A 78 -4.88 -6.67 -2.76
CA PHE A 78 -5.61 -7.25 -1.63
C PHE A 78 -5.43 -6.41 -0.38
N THR A 79 -6.47 -6.35 0.45
CA THR A 79 -6.36 -5.83 1.81
C THR A 79 -6.80 -6.90 2.79
N LEU A 80 -6.19 -6.91 3.96
CA LEU A 80 -6.51 -7.85 5.04
C LEU A 80 -6.69 -7.06 6.32
N SER A 81 -7.81 -7.28 7.01
CA SER A 81 -8.07 -6.64 8.30
C SER A 81 -7.58 -7.52 9.45
N GLU A 82 -7.22 -6.88 10.56
CA GLU A 82 -6.99 -7.59 11.81
C GLU A 82 -8.33 -7.91 12.44
N LYS A 83 -8.42 -9.06 13.12
CA LYS A 83 -9.66 -9.48 13.78
C LYS A 83 -10.09 -8.47 14.85
N GLY A 84 -9.18 -8.10 15.77
CA GLY A 84 -9.48 -7.13 16.82
C GLY A 84 -10.79 -7.46 17.54
N PHE A 85 -11.71 -6.47 17.55
CA PHE A 85 -13.07 -6.64 18.11
C PHE A 85 -14.07 -7.14 17.06
N ALA A 86 -13.65 -7.33 15.81
CA ALA A 86 -14.52 -7.85 14.77
C ALA A 86 -14.75 -9.35 14.95
N THR A 87 -15.88 -9.83 14.43
CA THR A 87 -16.21 -11.26 14.48
C THR A 87 -15.46 -12.07 13.44
N SER A 88 -14.89 -11.42 12.43
CA SER A 88 -14.17 -12.11 11.35
C SER A 88 -13.04 -11.26 10.82
N VAL A 89 -12.04 -11.94 10.24
CA VAL A 89 -10.98 -11.32 9.42
C VAL A 89 -11.46 -11.32 7.99
N ASN A 90 -11.38 -10.18 7.30
CA ASN A 90 -11.84 -10.04 5.93
C ASN A 90 -10.67 -9.82 4.99
N LEU A 91 -10.68 -10.55 3.88
CA LEU A 91 -9.75 -10.37 2.77
C LEU A 91 -10.53 -9.80 1.59
N TYR A 92 -10.15 -8.62 1.12
CA TYR A 92 -10.78 -7.98 -0.03
C TYR A 92 -9.82 -7.92 -1.20
N PHE A 93 -10.35 -8.08 -2.40
CA PHE A 93 -9.59 -7.87 -3.64
C PHE A 93 -10.18 -6.69 -4.40
N TYR A 94 -9.31 -5.78 -4.82
CA TYR A 94 -9.67 -4.59 -5.60
C TYR A 94 -9.01 -4.70 -6.97
N PRO A 95 -9.80 -4.94 -8.03
CA PRO A 95 -9.22 -5.04 -9.37
C PRO A 95 -8.71 -3.68 -9.83
N LYS A 96 -7.67 -3.70 -10.63
CA LYS A 96 -7.12 -2.52 -11.27
C LYS A 96 -8.11 -1.99 -12.30
N LYS A 97 -8.32 -0.68 -12.28
CA LYS A 97 -9.19 -0.02 -13.27
C LYS A 97 -8.43 0.37 -14.52
#